data_9cb2a5ce47b1ebbe1acdb17ad6121ec8
#
_entry.id   9cb2a5ce47b1ebbe1acdb17ad6121ec8
#
_cell.length_a   1.000
_cell.length_b   1.000
_cell.length_c   1.000
_cell.angle_alpha   90.00
_cell.angle_beta   90.00
_cell.angle_gamma   90.00
#
_symmetry.space_group_name_H-M   'P 1'
#
loop_
_entity.id
_entity.type
_entity.pdbx_description
1 polymer ?
#
loop_
_entity_poly.entity_id
_entity_poly.type
_entity_poly.pdbx_seq_one_letter_code
_entity_poly.pdbx_strand_id
1 'polypeptide(L)'
;MPMDSCDGMGDLTNAAGRKSLRVAAAFAGPALVGALFVLLAAVTWRKWPDCFVDFGVQLYIPWRINEGAVLYRDLFYMSGGPLSQYFNALLFKVFGVSFSTLIWANLAFAAVLLGIIYRRFLAVADALTATSICLGLVAAFIFANYTTIGNYNFIAPYTHDVVHGVFISILVIGLLADWLTRPRLRLAGLAGLGAGLVFLTKPDIFVALMVTVAATLGIYWAGRQERRFPAGSLAGFGAAFLLPPLFFFLLFLRAEDWRSSLHSVVFGWVPLLRSVPHNSYYARFSGMDHPAGHVQEMATHFLCAGLIIGGYTILFRRLARWTPRHPWWRWLVWLGLIVPLLAGAWRFEWTSCGASLPLWCVAIIACLAWRLRRSAGAPQFAFPLLWTVFALMMTAKMGLYCRVWHYGFILAMPAFAAAVYFLMWLLPGLLEEQCQAPAKYFRALFLPVLLIGLTFLWGYSEHMYSFKHQPVGSGGDQIVTFGPGVDLGDGVKSALDWMNHNLPANATLAVVPTGITLNYLTRRVNPTSCLFWDPNLLAVYGQKEMTKGFEAHPPDYVLLTGGDHRDWDIAYFGSDASDGAEVMDWIRKNYQEVSVIGHEPLRDSQFGLEFLKYTAAPKSTSAPKQ
;
A
#
# COMPACT_ATOMS: atom_id res chain seq x y z
N MET A 1 48.24 -60.16 -3.04
CA MET A 1 48.12 -58.71 -2.85
C MET A 1 46.98 -58.24 -3.74
N PRO A 2 45.84 -57.81 -3.20
CA PRO A 2 44.78 -57.26 -3.99
C PRO A 2 44.95 -55.71 -4.06
N MET A 3 44.71 -55.17 -5.25
CA MET A 3 44.59 -53.70 -5.51
C MET A 3 43.14 -53.30 -5.24
N ASP A 4 42.90 -52.74 -4.07
CA ASP A 4 41.65 -52.03 -3.74
C ASP A 4 42.01 -50.60 -3.36
N SER A 5 41.87 -49.63 -4.27
CA SER A 5 41.84 -48.19 -3.93
C SER A 5 41.48 -47.30 -5.13
N CYS A 6 40.26 -47.42 -5.69
CA CYS A 6 39.76 -46.42 -6.63
C CYS A 6 38.29 -45.99 -6.43
N ASP A 7 37.54 -46.58 -5.50
CA ASP A 7 36.11 -46.27 -5.33
C ASP A 7 35.80 -45.06 -4.41
N GLY A 8 36.78 -44.56 -3.65
CA GLY A 8 36.52 -43.46 -2.68
C GLY A 8 36.44 -42.05 -3.28
N MET A 9 36.96 -41.85 -4.50
CA MET A 9 37.04 -40.49 -5.09
C MET A 9 35.80 -40.08 -5.91
N GLY A 10 35.06 -41.05 -6.41
CA GLY A 10 33.81 -40.85 -7.14
C GLY A 10 32.64 -40.42 -6.24
N ASP A 11 32.61 -40.91 -4.99
CA ASP A 11 31.54 -40.59 -4.03
C ASP A 11 31.69 -39.17 -3.42
N LEU A 12 32.91 -38.69 -3.22
CA LEU A 12 33.19 -37.35 -2.71
C LEU A 12 32.88 -36.26 -3.74
N THR A 13 33.11 -36.49 -5.02
CA THR A 13 32.76 -35.60 -6.12
C THR A 13 31.25 -35.54 -6.33
N ASN A 14 30.54 -36.68 -6.22
CA ASN A 14 29.07 -36.71 -6.27
C ASN A 14 28.41 -36.08 -5.06
N ALA A 15 28.97 -36.21 -3.87
CA ALA A 15 28.46 -35.56 -2.65
C ALA A 15 28.68 -34.04 -2.68
N ALA A 16 29.84 -33.59 -3.16
CA ALA A 16 30.14 -32.16 -3.36
C ALA A 16 29.26 -31.54 -4.46
N GLY A 17 29.07 -32.25 -5.58
CA GLY A 17 28.15 -31.84 -6.65
C GLY A 17 26.70 -31.75 -6.20
N ARG A 18 26.21 -32.72 -5.41
CA ARG A 18 24.84 -32.68 -4.82
C ARG A 18 24.68 -31.56 -3.79
N LYS A 19 25.74 -31.24 -3.03
CA LYS A 19 25.73 -30.14 -2.05
C LYS A 19 25.73 -28.79 -2.76
N SER A 20 26.52 -28.60 -3.82
CA SER A 20 26.52 -27.37 -4.62
C SER A 20 25.21 -27.15 -5.36
N LEU A 21 24.60 -28.22 -5.93
CA LEU A 21 23.26 -28.14 -6.55
C LEU A 21 22.16 -27.77 -5.54
N ARG A 22 22.20 -28.30 -4.32
CA ARG A 22 21.26 -27.92 -3.25
C ARG A 22 21.43 -26.48 -2.80
N VAL A 23 22.66 -26.02 -2.70
CA VAL A 23 22.98 -24.62 -2.38
C VAL A 23 22.50 -23.71 -3.51
N ALA A 24 22.82 -24.03 -4.78
CA ALA A 24 22.34 -23.26 -5.94
C ALA A 24 20.80 -23.21 -6.00
N ALA A 25 20.12 -24.33 -5.76
CA ALA A 25 18.65 -24.39 -5.73
C ALA A 25 18.05 -23.55 -4.59
N ALA A 26 18.74 -23.45 -3.44
CA ALA A 26 18.28 -22.61 -2.32
C ALA A 26 18.35 -21.12 -2.62
N PHE A 27 19.30 -20.66 -3.45
CA PHE A 27 19.45 -19.26 -3.84
C PHE A 27 18.68 -18.89 -5.12
N ALA A 28 18.24 -19.85 -5.92
CA ALA A 28 17.55 -19.58 -7.20
C ALA A 28 16.27 -18.74 -7.02
N GLY A 29 15.45 -19.06 -6.00
CA GLY A 29 14.22 -18.30 -5.72
C GLY A 29 14.49 -16.85 -5.32
N PRO A 30 15.29 -16.58 -4.28
CA PRO A 30 15.67 -15.21 -3.93
C PRO A 30 16.34 -14.43 -5.07
N ALA A 31 17.22 -15.10 -5.86
CA ALA A 31 17.87 -14.47 -7.00
C ALA A 31 16.87 -14.05 -8.09
N LEU A 32 15.87 -14.90 -8.39
CA LEU A 32 14.81 -14.60 -9.34
C LEU A 32 13.95 -13.40 -8.87
N VAL A 33 13.57 -13.40 -7.60
CA VAL A 33 12.80 -12.28 -7.00
C VAL A 33 13.63 -10.99 -7.04
N GLY A 34 14.91 -11.05 -6.66
CA GLY A 34 15.82 -9.91 -6.71
C GLY A 34 16.04 -9.39 -8.13
N ALA A 35 16.21 -10.30 -9.11
CA ALA A 35 16.36 -9.93 -10.52
C ALA A 35 15.11 -9.21 -11.05
N LEU A 36 13.90 -9.74 -10.76
CA LEU A 36 12.66 -9.08 -11.14
C LEU A 36 12.50 -7.72 -10.45
N PHE A 37 12.82 -7.62 -9.15
CA PHE A 37 12.77 -6.38 -8.40
C PHE A 37 13.68 -5.30 -9.03
N VAL A 38 14.93 -5.65 -9.33
CA VAL A 38 15.89 -4.72 -9.95
C VAL A 38 15.45 -4.34 -11.37
N LEU A 39 14.97 -5.31 -12.16
CA LEU A 39 14.48 -5.07 -13.51
C LEU A 39 13.31 -4.07 -13.48
N LEU A 40 12.28 -4.32 -12.65
CA LEU A 40 11.12 -3.46 -12.60
C LEU A 40 11.46 -2.08 -12.02
N ALA A 41 12.33 -2.00 -11.02
CA ALA A 41 12.84 -0.72 -10.52
C ALA A 41 13.55 0.08 -11.62
N ALA A 42 14.35 -0.57 -12.47
CA ALA A 42 15.08 0.09 -13.54
C ALA A 42 14.16 0.61 -14.66
N VAL A 43 13.21 -0.23 -15.14
CA VAL A 43 12.32 0.16 -16.26
C VAL A 43 11.27 1.19 -15.87
N THR A 44 10.94 1.28 -14.56
CA THR A 44 9.99 2.26 -14.03
C THR A 44 10.65 3.43 -13.30
N TRP A 45 11.96 3.56 -13.41
CA TRP A 45 12.73 4.55 -12.65
C TRP A 45 12.16 5.96 -12.76
N ARG A 46 11.87 6.58 -11.59
CA ARG A 46 11.30 7.92 -11.46
C ARG A 46 9.88 8.13 -12.02
N LYS A 47 9.20 7.07 -12.48
CA LYS A 47 7.84 7.13 -13.04
C LYS A 47 6.74 6.86 -12.02
N TRP A 48 7.08 6.51 -10.77
CA TRP A 48 6.11 6.02 -9.78
C TRP A 48 5.13 7.05 -9.25
N PRO A 49 5.55 8.31 -8.95
CA PRO A 49 4.65 9.25 -8.32
C PRO A 49 3.63 9.82 -9.31
N ASP A 50 2.50 10.24 -8.75
CA ASP A 50 1.71 11.29 -9.33
C ASP A 50 2.36 12.65 -9.01
N CYS A 51 2.34 13.56 -9.99
CA CYS A 51 2.98 14.88 -9.84
C CYS A 51 2.02 15.96 -9.38
N PHE A 52 0.73 15.66 -9.19
CA PHE A 52 -0.26 16.71 -8.99
C PHE A 52 -1.12 16.51 -7.75
N VAL A 53 -1.64 15.28 -7.50
CA VAL A 53 -2.69 15.04 -6.51
C VAL A 53 -2.10 14.76 -5.12
N ASP A 54 -1.51 13.58 -4.87
CA ASP A 54 -1.25 13.10 -3.51
C ASP A 54 0.22 13.16 -3.09
N PHE A 55 1.13 12.77 -4.01
CA PHE A 55 2.51 12.52 -3.63
C PHE A 55 3.26 13.79 -3.21
N GLY A 56 2.83 14.94 -3.69
CA GLY A 56 3.38 16.23 -3.28
C GLY A 56 3.28 16.49 -1.78
N VAL A 57 2.20 16.06 -1.15
CA VAL A 57 2.00 16.16 0.31
C VAL A 57 3.09 15.37 1.05
N GLN A 58 3.45 14.19 0.52
CA GLN A 58 4.47 13.32 1.09
C GLN A 58 5.90 13.86 0.96
N LEU A 59 6.12 14.84 0.09
CA LEU A 59 7.38 15.56 -0.08
C LEU A 59 7.37 16.88 0.69
N TYR A 60 6.27 17.62 0.60
CA TYR A 60 6.15 18.96 1.14
C TYR A 60 6.14 18.98 2.68
N ILE A 61 5.32 18.13 3.31
CA ILE A 61 5.20 18.10 4.78
C ILE A 61 6.55 17.79 5.46
N PRO A 62 7.30 16.72 5.11
CA PRO A 62 8.60 16.44 5.71
C PRO A 62 9.63 17.56 5.50
N TRP A 63 9.61 18.21 4.32
CA TRP A 63 10.44 19.37 4.07
C TRP A 63 10.11 20.51 5.05
N ARG A 64 8.84 20.87 5.20
CA ARG A 64 8.41 21.95 6.11
C ARG A 64 8.64 21.63 7.58
N ILE A 65 8.49 20.37 7.99
CA ILE A 65 8.84 19.93 9.36
C ILE A 65 10.34 20.20 9.64
N ASN A 66 11.22 19.97 8.69
CA ASN A 66 12.65 20.29 8.84
C ASN A 66 12.93 21.79 8.93
N GLU A 67 12.03 22.64 8.45
CA GLU A 67 12.10 24.10 8.59
C GLU A 67 11.37 24.62 9.83
N GLY A 68 10.89 23.71 10.71
CA GLY A 68 10.29 24.05 11.99
C GLY A 68 8.77 24.06 12.03
N ALA A 69 8.07 23.70 10.95
CA ALA A 69 6.63 23.56 10.97
C ALA A 69 6.19 22.35 11.82
N VAL A 70 5.05 22.48 12.48
CA VAL A 70 4.45 21.45 13.33
C VAL A 70 3.26 20.83 12.61
N LEU A 71 3.26 19.49 12.48
CA LEU A 71 2.18 18.77 11.83
C LEU A 71 0.86 18.98 12.57
N TYR A 72 -0.24 19.11 11.84
CA TYR A 72 -1.62 19.41 12.26
C TYR A 72 -1.88 20.84 12.75
N ARG A 73 -0.88 21.56 13.24
CA ARG A 73 -0.99 22.97 13.59
C ARG A 73 -0.71 23.88 12.38
N ASP A 74 0.49 23.71 11.79
CA ASP A 74 0.95 24.56 10.67
C ASP A 74 0.72 23.90 9.31
N LEU A 75 0.45 22.59 9.29
CA LEU A 75 0.30 21.75 8.09
C LEU A 75 -0.90 20.83 8.30
N PHE A 76 -2.00 21.10 7.62
CA PHE A 76 -3.18 20.26 7.69
C PHE A 76 -2.92 18.94 6.97
N TYR A 77 -3.18 17.83 7.68
CA TYR A 77 -2.94 16.49 7.19
C TYR A 77 -3.99 15.54 7.75
N MET A 78 -4.61 14.73 6.88
CA MET A 78 -5.67 13.81 7.28
C MET A 78 -5.41 12.35 6.91
N SER A 79 -4.33 12.04 6.17
CA SER A 79 -4.13 10.70 5.63
C SER A 79 -3.63 9.68 6.65
N GLY A 80 -3.12 10.13 7.80
CA GLY A 80 -2.62 9.25 8.85
C GLY A 80 -2.12 9.97 10.10
N GLY A 81 -1.39 9.24 10.93
CA GLY A 81 -0.74 9.74 12.15
C GLY A 81 0.62 10.39 11.88
N PRO A 82 1.33 10.81 12.95
CA PRO A 82 2.53 11.63 12.79
C PRO A 82 3.78 10.82 12.40
N LEU A 83 3.81 9.50 12.60
CA LEU A 83 5.04 8.71 12.49
C LEU A 83 5.72 8.87 11.13
N SER A 84 4.97 8.70 10.05
CA SER A 84 5.55 8.65 8.70
C SER A 84 6.11 9.99 8.25
N GLN A 85 5.43 11.09 8.58
CA GLN A 85 5.87 12.43 8.20
C GLN A 85 7.14 12.85 8.94
N TYR A 86 7.21 12.60 10.25
CA TYR A 86 8.42 12.87 11.04
C TYR A 86 9.57 11.92 10.70
N PHE A 87 9.29 10.67 10.36
CA PHE A 87 10.31 9.74 9.88
C PHE A 87 10.89 10.19 8.54
N ASN A 88 10.05 10.60 7.60
CA ASN A 88 10.50 11.15 6.32
C ASN A 88 11.27 12.47 6.50
N ALA A 89 10.88 13.32 7.46
CA ALA A 89 11.63 14.51 7.82
C ALA A 89 13.02 14.16 8.38
N LEU A 90 13.13 13.11 9.19
CA LEU A 90 14.43 12.60 9.64
C LEU A 90 15.30 12.12 8.47
N LEU A 91 14.73 11.40 7.51
CA LEU A 91 15.44 11.00 6.29
C LEU A 91 15.94 12.21 5.51
N PHE A 92 15.12 13.22 5.34
CA PHE A 92 15.50 14.48 4.70
C PHE A 92 16.61 15.22 5.45
N LYS A 93 16.57 15.21 6.77
CA LYS A 93 17.60 15.84 7.61
C LYS A 93 18.95 15.13 7.47
N VAL A 94 18.95 13.80 7.32
CA VAL A 94 20.18 12.99 7.25
C VAL A 94 20.74 12.91 5.83
N PHE A 95 19.88 12.72 4.82
CA PHE A 95 20.28 12.43 3.45
C PHE A 95 20.00 13.56 2.46
N GLY A 96 19.44 14.68 2.93
CA GLY A 96 19.05 15.82 2.10
C GLY A 96 17.62 15.73 1.60
N VAL A 97 17.02 16.94 1.44
CA VAL A 97 15.63 17.10 0.96
C VAL A 97 15.60 16.82 -0.52
N SER A 98 15.14 15.62 -0.89
CA SER A 98 14.94 15.26 -2.30
C SER A 98 13.93 14.11 -2.45
N PHE A 99 13.25 14.08 -3.60
CA PHE A 99 12.44 12.95 -4.02
C PHE A 99 13.23 11.63 -3.96
N SER A 100 14.45 11.63 -4.47
CA SER A 100 15.31 10.44 -4.49
C SER A 100 15.59 9.89 -3.10
N THR A 101 15.67 10.72 -2.05
CA THR A 101 15.86 10.27 -0.66
C THR A 101 14.74 9.33 -0.22
N LEU A 102 13.46 9.71 -0.46
CA LEU A 102 12.32 8.88 -0.09
C LEU A 102 12.24 7.62 -0.97
N ILE A 103 12.55 7.73 -2.25
CA ILE A 103 12.54 6.59 -3.18
C ILE A 103 13.55 5.52 -2.76
N TRP A 104 14.79 5.90 -2.47
CA TRP A 104 15.79 4.94 -2.00
C TRP A 104 15.40 4.29 -0.68
N ALA A 105 14.82 5.04 0.25
CA ALA A 105 14.31 4.49 1.50
C ALA A 105 13.18 3.47 1.24
N ASN A 106 12.21 3.80 0.37
CA ASN A 106 11.09 2.92 0.05
C ASN A 106 11.53 1.67 -0.73
N LEU A 107 12.51 1.77 -1.62
CA LEU A 107 13.12 0.60 -2.28
C LEU A 107 13.78 -0.31 -1.24
N ALA A 108 14.51 0.24 -0.28
CA ALA A 108 15.12 -0.53 0.81
C ALA A 108 14.05 -1.20 1.69
N PHE A 109 12.98 -0.48 2.08
CA PHE A 109 11.86 -1.06 2.81
C PHE A 109 11.19 -2.20 2.04
N ALA A 110 10.92 -2.03 0.75
CA ALA A 110 10.31 -3.05 -0.09
C ALA A 110 11.21 -4.31 -0.21
N ALA A 111 12.52 -4.13 -0.38
CA ALA A 111 13.47 -5.23 -0.45
C ALA A 111 13.56 -6.01 0.88
N VAL A 112 13.61 -5.30 2.02
CA VAL A 112 13.60 -5.92 3.36
C VAL A 112 12.27 -6.64 3.61
N LEU A 113 11.14 -6.04 3.24
CA LEU A 113 9.81 -6.62 3.34
C LEU A 113 9.72 -7.94 2.57
N LEU A 114 10.18 -7.96 1.31
CA LEU A 114 10.24 -9.18 0.50
C LEU A 114 11.11 -10.26 1.15
N GLY A 115 12.27 -9.90 1.69
CA GLY A 115 13.15 -10.81 2.40
C GLY A 115 12.48 -11.45 3.64
N ILE A 116 11.74 -10.64 4.41
CA ILE A 116 10.98 -11.12 5.58
C ILE A 116 9.86 -12.07 5.13
N ILE A 117 9.05 -11.68 4.15
CA ILE A 117 7.94 -12.48 3.63
C ILE A 117 8.47 -13.79 3.06
N TYR A 118 9.54 -13.74 2.25
CA TYR A 118 10.17 -14.94 1.70
C TYR A 118 10.58 -15.91 2.80
N ARG A 119 11.31 -15.45 3.81
CA ARG A 119 11.77 -16.28 4.93
C ARG A 119 10.62 -16.88 5.73
N ARG A 120 9.56 -16.10 5.99
CA ARG A 120 8.41 -16.58 6.76
C ARG A 120 7.63 -17.65 6.00
N PHE A 121 7.37 -17.44 4.72
CA PHE A 121 6.67 -18.45 3.91
C PHE A 121 7.55 -19.67 3.60
N LEU A 122 8.87 -19.50 3.44
CA LEU A 122 9.80 -20.63 3.33
C LEU A 122 9.78 -21.52 4.58
N ALA A 123 9.61 -20.94 5.77
CA ALA A 123 9.56 -21.68 7.04
C ALA A 123 8.28 -22.50 7.23
N VAL A 124 7.15 -22.13 6.58
CA VAL A 124 5.84 -22.78 6.73
C VAL A 124 5.36 -23.48 5.45
N ALA A 125 6.10 -23.33 4.35
CA ALA A 125 5.83 -23.93 3.06
C ALA A 125 7.15 -24.42 2.42
N ASP A 126 7.40 -24.00 1.16
CA ASP A 126 8.64 -24.33 0.45
C ASP A 126 9.13 -23.16 -0.42
N ALA A 127 10.31 -23.36 -1.05
CA ALA A 127 10.94 -22.33 -1.86
C ALA A 127 10.10 -21.92 -3.08
N LEU A 128 9.38 -22.85 -3.73
CA LEU A 128 8.52 -22.53 -4.88
C LEU A 128 7.37 -21.60 -4.46
N THR A 129 6.70 -21.93 -3.36
CA THR A 129 5.59 -21.11 -2.83
C THR A 129 6.08 -19.72 -2.40
N ALA A 130 7.18 -19.66 -1.64
CA ALA A 130 7.75 -18.38 -1.20
C ALA A 130 8.18 -17.51 -2.39
N THR A 131 8.79 -18.11 -3.43
CA THR A 131 9.17 -17.43 -4.67
C THR A 131 7.94 -16.93 -5.42
N SER A 132 6.91 -17.77 -5.59
CA SER A 132 5.66 -17.40 -6.28
C SER A 132 4.96 -16.23 -5.60
N ILE A 133 4.88 -16.24 -4.27
CA ILE A 133 4.35 -15.11 -3.49
C ILE A 133 5.15 -13.85 -3.79
N CYS A 134 6.48 -13.88 -3.60
CA CYS A 134 7.30 -12.68 -3.75
C CYS A 134 7.34 -12.14 -5.17
N LEU A 135 7.34 -12.99 -6.21
CA LEU A 135 7.21 -12.55 -7.61
C LEU A 135 5.88 -11.82 -7.83
N GLY A 136 4.78 -12.35 -7.29
CA GLY A 136 3.49 -11.70 -7.36
C GLY A 136 3.46 -10.35 -6.65
N LEU A 137 4.09 -10.24 -5.47
CA LEU A 137 4.19 -8.97 -4.74
C LEU A 137 4.99 -7.94 -5.53
N VAL A 138 6.08 -8.33 -6.17
CA VAL A 138 6.90 -7.43 -6.99
C VAL A 138 6.12 -6.93 -8.20
N ALA A 139 5.48 -7.83 -8.95
CA ALA A 139 4.82 -7.51 -10.22
C ALA A 139 3.47 -6.79 -10.05
N ALA A 140 2.67 -7.17 -9.02
CA ALA A 140 1.29 -6.70 -8.90
C ALA A 140 1.07 -5.64 -7.80
N PHE A 141 2.07 -5.36 -6.93
CA PHE A 141 1.90 -4.43 -5.81
C PHE A 141 3.06 -3.44 -5.65
N ILE A 142 4.33 -3.91 -5.61
CA ILE A 142 5.46 -3.03 -5.27
C ILE A 142 5.67 -1.97 -6.35
N PHE A 143 5.67 -2.36 -7.63
CA PHE A 143 5.85 -1.48 -8.77
C PHE A 143 4.56 -1.26 -9.59
N ALA A 144 3.40 -1.59 -9.03
CA ALA A 144 2.13 -1.46 -9.74
C ALA A 144 1.78 -0.01 -10.04
N ASN A 145 1.14 0.20 -11.18
CA ASN A 145 0.56 1.48 -11.60
C ASN A 145 -0.68 1.20 -12.46
N TYR A 146 -1.86 1.17 -11.86
CA TYR A 146 -3.10 0.74 -12.53
C TYR A 146 -3.97 1.89 -13.00
N THR A 147 -3.66 3.13 -12.60
CA THR A 147 -4.45 4.31 -12.96
C THR A 147 -3.55 5.46 -13.37
N THR A 148 -4.12 6.50 -13.95
CA THR A 148 -3.40 7.72 -14.34
C THR A 148 -2.84 8.47 -13.14
N ILE A 149 -3.47 8.38 -11.97
CA ILE A 149 -2.98 9.00 -10.73
C ILE A 149 -1.69 8.33 -10.23
N GLY A 150 -1.51 7.02 -10.43
CA GLY A 150 -0.23 6.34 -10.24
C GLY A 150 0.20 6.01 -8.81
N ASN A 151 -0.55 6.39 -7.79
CA ASN A 151 -0.13 6.32 -6.38
C ASN A 151 -0.40 4.98 -5.68
N TYR A 152 -0.59 3.88 -6.40
CA TYR A 152 -0.97 2.58 -5.84
C TYR A 152 0.20 1.62 -5.61
N ASN A 153 1.41 2.14 -5.50
CA ASN A 153 2.63 1.34 -5.33
C ASN A 153 3.33 1.59 -3.99
N PHE A 154 4.29 0.73 -3.64
CA PHE A 154 5.08 0.87 -2.41
C PHE A 154 6.21 1.89 -2.51
N ILE A 155 6.59 2.31 -3.74
CA ILE A 155 7.77 3.15 -3.97
C ILE A 155 7.43 4.64 -3.85
N ALA A 156 6.30 5.05 -4.43
CA ALA A 156 5.76 6.40 -4.27
C ALA A 156 4.25 6.30 -3.93
N PRO A 157 3.91 5.94 -2.70
CA PRO A 157 2.52 5.72 -2.29
C PRO A 157 1.78 7.05 -2.12
N TYR A 158 0.44 7.02 -2.25
CA TYR A 158 -0.39 8.19 -1.92
C TYR A 158 -0.23 8.65 -0.45
N THR A 159 0.14 7.73 0.43
CA THR A 159 0.59 8.04 1.79
C THR A 159 1.61 7.02 2.29
N HIS A 160 2.70 7.48 2.87
CA HIS A 160 3.71 6.63 3.50
C HIS A 160 3.19 5.90 4.73
N ASP A 161 2.11 6.38 5.36
CA ASP A 161 1.48 5.72 6.51
C ASP A 161 1.01 4.30 6.18
N VAL A 162 0.59 4.06 4.93
CA VAL A 162 0.24 2.71 4.46
C VAL A 162 1.48 1.81 4.40
N VAL A 163 2.55 2.27 3.76
CA VAL A 163 3.76 1.47 3.56
C VAL A 163 4.43 1.15 4.89
N HIS A 164 4.62 2.16 5.75
CA HIS A 164 5.23 1.98 7.06
C HIS A 164 4.35 1.13 7.98
N GLY A 165 3.02 1.38 8.00
CA GLY A 165 2.08 0.62 8.80
C GLY A 165 2.04 -0.86 8.43
N VAL A 166 1.97 -1.19 7.12
CA VAL A 166 2.00 -2.57 6.62
C VAL A 166 3.33 -3.24 6.93
N PHE A 167 4.45 -2.56 6.68
CA PHE A 167 5.79 -3.09 6.97
C PHE A 167 5.94 -3.48 8.44
N ILE A 168 5.60 -2.56 9.37
CA ILE A 168 5.69 -2.82 10.81
C ILE A 168 4.70 -3.90 11.24
N SER A 169 3.47 -3.92 10.69
CA SER A 169 2.48 -4.94 11.00
C SER A 169 2.95 -6.34 10.63
N ILE A 170 3.60 -6.52 9.49
CA ILE A 170 4.15 -7.81 9.06
C ILE A 170 5.26 -8.29 10.01
N LEU A 171 6.11 -7.38 10.51
CA LEU A 171 7.08 -7.70 11.56
C LEU A 171 6.39 -8.15 12.84
N VAL A 172 5.34 -7.43 13.27
CA VAL A 172 4.57 -7.77 14.48
C VAL A 172 3.90 -9.13 14.33
N ILE A 173 3.28 -9.43 13.19
CA ILE A 173 2.67 -10.75 12.91
C ILE A 173 3.71 -11.87 13.05
N GLY A 174 4.91 -11.65 12.53
CA GLY A 174 6.02 -12.58 12.71
C GLY A 174 6.39 -12.79 14.19
N LEU A 175 6.48 -11.70 14.97
CA LEU A 175 6.77 -11.76 16.41
C LEU A 175 5.66 -12.48 17.19
N LEU A 176 4.39 -12.25 16.85
CA LEU A 176 3.23 -12.91 17.46
C LEU A 176 3.22 -14.42 17.17
N ALA A 177 3.54 -14.82 15.94
CA ALA A 177 3.66 -16.24 15.57
C ALA A 177 4.81 -16.91 16.34
N ASP A 178 5.96 -16.24 16.47
CA ASP A 178 7.09 -16.73 17.27
C ASP A 178 6.74 -16.79 18.77
N TRP A 179 5.96 -15.83 19.28
CA TRP A 179 5.47 -15.81 20.65
C TRP A 179 4.52 -16.96 20.95
N LEU A 180 3.65 -17.35 20.01
CA LEU A 180 2.79 -18.52 20.18
C LEU A 180 3.59 -19.81 20.38
N THR A 181 4.74 -19.95 19.72
CA THR A 181 5.61 -21.12 19.86
C THR A 181 6.45 -21.07 21.15
N ARG A 182 6.93 -19.88 21.50
CA ARG A 182 7.81 -19.63 22.66
C ARG A 182 7.41 -18.33 23.36
N PRO A 183 6.46 -18.36 24.30
CA PRO A 183 5.98 -17.16 24.97
C PRO A 183 7.09 -16.52 25.81
N ARG A 184 7.76 -15.51 25.24
CA ARG A 184 8.82 -14.73 25.89
C ARG A 184 8.39 -13.28 26.01
N LEU A 185 8.64 -12.66 27.15
CA LEU A 185 8.33 -11.26 27.41
C LEU A 185 8.92 -10.30 26.34
N ARG A 186 10.13 -10.58 25.87
CA ARG A 186 10.78 -9.77 24.81
C ARG A 186 9.97 -9.73 23.51
N LEU A 187 9.40 -10.87 23.09
CA LEU A 187 8.60 -10.95 21.85
C LEU A 187 7.30 -10.17 22.02
N ALA A 188 6.65 -10.29 23.18
CA ALA A 188 5.46 -9.49 23.50
C ALA A 188 5.78 -7.98 23.55
N GLY A 189 6.88 -7.59 24.19
CA GLY A 189 7.33 -6.19 24.25
C GLY A 189 7.64 -5.61 22.87
N LEU A 190 8.40 -6.34 22.03
CA LEU A 190 8.67 -5.89 20.65
C LEU A 190 7.40 -5.81 19.79
N ALA A 191 6.46 -6.76 19.97
CA ALA A 191 5.17 -6.70 19.30
C ALA A 191 4.34 -5.49 19.77
N GLY A 192 4.36 -5.19 21.08
CA GLY A 192 3.72 -4.00 21.65
C GLY A 192 4.32 -2.69 21.12
N LEU A 193 5.64 -2.59 21.08
CA LEU A 193 6.34 -1.44 20.50
C LEU A 193 5.96 -1.23 19.03
N GLY A 194 5.98 -2.32 18.23
CA GLY A 194 5.55 -2.27 16.85
C GLY A 194 4.08 -1.85 16.70
N ALA A 195 3.19 -2.36 17.54
CA ALA A 195 1.77 -1.97 17.55
C ALA A 195 1.60 -0.47 17.91
N GLY A 196 2.39 0.06 18.85
CA GLY A 196 2.41 1.49 19.18
C GLY A 196 2.90 2.36 18.03
N LEU A 197 3.87 1.87 17.24
CA LEU A 197 4.29 2.55 16.02
C LEU A 197 3.18 2.51 14.95
N VAL A 198 2.50 1.37 14.73
CA VAL A 198 1.39 1.27 13.77
C VAL A 198 0.21 2.17 14.17
N PHE A 199 -0.06 2.33 15.48
CA PHE A 199 -1.07 3.28 15.98
C PHE A 199 -0.84 4.70 15.49
N LEU A 200 0.41 5.11 15.33
CA LEU A 200 0.85 6.42 14.86
C LEU A 200 0.98 6.51 13.32
N THR A 201 0.57 5.49 12.59
CA THR A 201 0.44 5.50 11.12
C THR A 201 -1.02 5.65 10.72
N LYS A 202 -1.67 4.59 10.27
CA LYS A 202 -3.02 4.61 9.74
C LYS A 202 -3.98 3.77 10.58
N PRO A 203 -5.13 4.32 11.00
CA PRO A 203 -6.07 3.65 11.90
C PRO A 203 -6.60 2.31 11.38
N ASP A 204 -6.90 2.23 10.08
CA ASP A 204 -7.40 1.00 9.44
C ASP A 204 -6.38 -0.16 9.55
N ILE A 205 -5.08 0.13 9.37
CA ILE A 205 -4.00 -0.84 9.53
C ILE A 205 -3.84 -1.24 11.00
N PHE A 206 -3.94 -0.28 11.91
CA PHE A 206 -3.88 -0.55 13.34
C PHE A 206 -5.03 -1.46 13.79
N VAL A 207 -6.27 -1.19 13.35
CA VAL A 207 -7.43 -2.05 13.66
C VAL A 207 -7.20 -3.46 13.13
N ALA A 208 -6.71 -3.61 11.89
CA ALA A 208 -6.37 -4.92 11.32
C ALA A 208 -5.32 -5.67 12.16
N LEU A 209 -4.31 -4.96 12.64
CA LEU A 209 -3.29 -5.53 13.53
C LEU A 209 -3.88 -5.92 14.88
N MET A 210 -4.74 -5.11 15.49
CA MET A 210 -5.36 -5.43 16.80
C MET A 210 -6.29 -6.64 16.72
N VAL A 211 -7.05 -6.81 15.63
CA VAL A 211 -7.82 -8.05 15.39
C VAL A 211 -6.88 -9.25 15.29
N THR A 212 -5.72 -9.09 14.68
CA THR A 212 -4.70 -10.15 14.60
C THR A 212 -4.08 -10.47 15.97
N VAL A 213 -3.85 -9.46 16.81
CA VAL A 213 -3.43 -9.66 18.23
C VAL A 213 -4.51 -10.44 19.00
N ALA A 214 -5.78 -10.06 18.84
CA ALA A 214 -6.89 -10.78 19.47
C ALA A 214 -6.99 -12.23 19.00
N ALA A 215 -6.81 -12.49 17.69
CA ALA A 215 -6.74 -13.85 17.14
C ALA A 215 -5.55 -14.64 17.73
N THR A 216 -4.40 -13.97 17.94
CA THR A 216 -3.23 -14.59 18.59
C THR A 216 -3.57 -15.06 20.00
N LEU A 217 -4.25 -14.23 20.80
CA LEU A 217 -4.70 -14.61 22.15
C LEU A 217 -5.72 -15.74 22.12
N GLY A 218 -6.64 -15.72 21.14
CA GLY A 218 -7.61 -16.81 20.92
C GLY A 218 -6.92 -18.15 20.63
N ILE A 219 -5.90 -18.15 19.75
CA ILE A 219 -5.09 -19.35 19.42
C ILE A 219 -4.33 -19.82 20.68
N TYR A 220 -3.72 -18.91 21.43
CA TYR A 220 -2.99 -19.23 22.66
C TYR A 220 -3.89 -19.93 23.69
N TRP A 221 -5.12 -19.44 23.86
CA TRP A 221 -6.07 -20.05 24.81
C TRP A 221 -6.63 -21.39 24.33
N ALA A 222 -6.91 -21.52 23.04
CA ALA A 222 -7.43 -22.77 22.48
C ALA A 222 -6.41 -23.93 22.50
N GLY A 223 -5.11 -23.62 22.46
CA GLY A 223 -4.03 -24.62 22.37
C GLY A 223 -3.51 -25.13 23.71
N ARG A 224 -3.98 -24.63 24.88
CA ARG A 224 -3.44 -25.01 26.20
C ARG A 224 -4.47 -25.70 27.06
N GLN A 225 -4.05 -26.79 27.71
CA GLN A 225 -4.83 -27.48 28.73
C GLN A 225 -4.95 -26.66 30.03
N GLU A 226 -3.89 -25.99 30.45
CA GLU A 226 -3.94 -25.03 31.55
C GLU A 226 -4.15 -23.62 31.00
N ARG A 227 -5.32 -23.04 31.27
CA ARG A 227 -5.74 -21.68 30.83
C ARG A 227 -5.10 -20.60 31.72
N ARG A 228 -3.77 -20.59 31.86
CA ARG A 228 -3.09 -19.51 32.56
C ARG A 228 -3.06 -18.26 31.71
N PHE A 229 -3.57 -17.17 32.29
CA PHE A 229 -3.58 -15.86 31.63
C PHE A 229 -2.14 -15.33 31.48
N PRO A 230 -1.70 -14.91 30.26
CA PRO A 230 -0.33 -14.47 30.03
C PRO A 230 -0.11 -13.03 30.51
N ALA A 231 -0.46 -12.73 31.78
CA ALA A 231 -0.48 -11.37 32.34
C ALA A 231 0.84 -10.60 32.12
N GLY A 232 1.98 -11.26 32.35
CA GLY A 232 3.30 -10.62 32.16
C GLY A 232 3.56 -10.24 30.69
N SER A 233 3.15 -11.09 29.75
CA SER A 233 3.29 -10.77 28.32
C SER A 233 2.35 -9.64 27.89
N LEU A 234 1.11 -9.61 28.39
CA LEU A 234 0.17 -8.52 28.10
C LEU A 234 0.60 -7.20 28.74
N ALA A 235 1.09 -7.23 29.97
CA ALA A 235 1.65 -6.04 30.64
C ALA A 235 2.88 -5.51 29.86
N GLY A 236 3.80 -6.40 29.44
CA GLY A 236 4.95 -6.03 28.63
C GLY A 236 4.57 -5.49 27.24
N PHE A 237 3.55 -6.07 26.59
CA PHE A 237 3.00 -5.56 25.35
C PHE A 237 2.40 -4.17 25.54
N GLY A 238 1.54 -3.98 26.56
CA GLY A 238 0.88 -2.69 26.85
C GLY A 238 1.86 -1.59 27.22
N ALA A 239 2.84 -1.89 28.08
CA ALA A 239 3.87 -0.92 28.45
C ALA A 239 4.72 -0.47 27.24
N ALA A 240 5.13 -1.42 26.40
CA ALA A 240 5.90 -1.11 25.20
C ALA A 240 5.07 -0.40 24.12
N PHE A 241 3.77 -0.71 24.03
CA PHE A 241 2.82 -0.03 23.13
C PHE A 241 2.74 1.47 23.41
N LEU A 242 2.77 1.87 24.68
CA LEU A 242 2.65 3.28 25.08
C LEU A 242 3.89 4.11 24.75
N LEU A 243 5.06 3.50 24.55
CA LEU A 243 6.32 4.25 24.32
C LEU A 243 6.28 5.15 23.08
N PRO A 244 5.88 4.69 21.87
CA PRO A 244 5.81 5.57 20.70
C PRO A 244 4.79 6.71 20.83
N PRO A 245 3.53 6.50 21.26
CA PRO A 245 2.59 7.59 21.53
C PRO A 245 3.12 8.60 22.56
N LEU A 246 3.74 8.14 23.64
CA LEU A 246 4.35 9.01 24.66
C LEU A 246 5.51 9.83 24.07
N PHE A 247 6.35 9.23 23.24
CA PHE A 247 7.43 9.95 22.55
C PHE A 247 6.87 11.09 21.70
N PHE A 248 5.84 10.85 20.88
CA PHE A 248 5.23 11.89 20.05
C PHE A 248 4.48 12.93 20.87
N PHE A 249 3.83 12.54 21.96
CA PHE A 249 3.24 13.48 22.90
C PHE A 249 4.29 14.46 23.47
N LEU A 250 5.42 13.94 23.95
CA LEU A 250 6.53 14.76 24.45
C LEU A 250 7.19 15.61 23.36
N LEU A 251 7.19 15.12 22.11
CA LEU A 251 7.69 15.88 20.96
C LEU A 251 6.79 17.10 20.68
N PHE A 252 5.48 16.91 20.63
CA PHE A 252 4.51 17.98 20.39
C PHE A 252 4.46 19.00 21.54
N LEU A 253 4.62 18.57 22.80
CA LEU A 253 4.71 19.46 23.98
C LEU A 253 5.81 20.52 23.88
N ARG A 254 6.78 20.38 22.99
CA ARG A 254 7.82 21.40 22.75
C ARG A 254 7.29 22.61 21.99
N ALA A 255 6.15 22.47 21.30
CA ALA A 255 5.60 23.47 20.39
C ALA A 255 4.12 23.79 20.66
N GLU A 256 3.45 22.97 21.47
CA GLU A 256 2.01 23.05 21.73
C GLU A 256 1.71 22.84 23.22
N ASP A 257 0.53 23.26 23.67
CA ASP A 257 0.02 22.92 25.00
C ASP A 257 -0.33 21.42 25.08
N TRP A 258 -0.55 20.92 26.31
CA TRP A 258 -0.75 19.48 26.52
C TRP A 258 -2.03 18.92 25.87
N ARG A 259 -3.10 19.73 25.73
CA ARG A 259 -4.36 19.29 25.07
C ARG A 259 -4.18 19.18 23.57
N SER A 260 -3.57 20.18 22.97
CA SER A 260 -3.22 20.18 21.55
C SER A 260 -2.25 19.04 21.23
N SER A 261 -1.23 18.83 22.07
CA SER A 261 -0.28 17.72 21.90
C SER A 261 -0.94 16.35 21.96
N LEU A 262 -1.88 16.14 22.90
CA LEU A 262 -2.64 14.89 22.97
C LEU A 262 -3.53 14.71 21.72
N HIS A 263 -4.18 15.78 21.28
CA HIS A 263 -5.00 15.80 20.05
C HIS A 263 -4.13 15.46 18.83
N SER A 264 -2.93 16.04 18.70
CA SER A 264 -2.01 15.79 17.58
C SER A 264 -1.52 14.33 17.55
N VAL A 265 -1.33 13.67 18.70
CA VAL A 265 -0.99 12.22 18.74
C VAL A 265 -2.11 11.34 18.19
N VAL A 266 -3.38 11.68 18.47
CA VAL A 266 -4.54 10.89 18.07
C VAL A 266 -5.21 11.41 16.80
N PHE A 267 -4.71 12.48 16.19
CA PHE A 267 -5.36 13.17 15.07
C PHE A 267 -5.65 12.26 13.88
N GLY A 268 -4.79 11.31 13.59
CA GLY A 268 -5.01 10.35 12.51
C GLY A 268 -6.35 9.58 12.59
N TRP A 269 -7.01 9.56 13.78
CA TRP A 269 -8.31 8.93 14.00
C TRP A 269 -9.50 9.85 13.71
N VAL A 270 -9.28 11.17 13.71
CA VAL A 270 -10.34 12.17 13.52
C VAL A 270 -11.06 12.04 12.17
N PRO A 271 -10.36 11.78 11.04
CA PRO A 271 -11.01 11.60 9.74
C PRO A 271 -12.02 10.45 9.71
N LEU A 272 -11.76 9.35 10.42
CA LEU A 272 -12.71 8.22 10.51
C LEU A 272 -14.05 8.62 11.14
N LEU A 273 -14.03 9.60 12.04
CA LEU A 273 -15.22 10.04 12.77
C LEU A 273 -15.95 11.19 12.05
N ARG A 274 -15.23 12.05 11.34
CA ARG A 274 -15.79 13.27 10.74
C ARG A 274 -16.07 13.15 9.24
N SER A 275 -15.20 12.48 8.48
CA SER A 275 -15.30 12.45 7.02
C SER A 275 -16.01 11.18 6.51
N VAL A 276 -15.62 9.99 6.99
CA VAL A 276 -16.08 8.71 6.44
C VAL A 276 -17.60 8.50 6.51
N PRO A 277 -18.33 8.82 7.62
CA PRO A 277 -19.72 8.42 7.76
C PRO A 277 -20.71 9.11 6.81
N HIS A 278 -20.37 10.24 6.20
CA HIS A 278 -21.31 11.11 5.47
C HIS A 278 -20.83 11.47 4.07
N ASN A 279 -20.00 10.62 3.45
CA ASN A 279 -19.29 11.00 2.23
C ASN A 279 -19.58 9.98 1.10
N SER A 280 -20.14 10.47 -0.02
CA SER A 280 -20.44 9.66 -1.21
C SER A 280 -19.20 8.99 -1.80
N TYR A 281 -18.04 9.65 -1.75
CA TYR A 281 -16.75 9.10 -2.15
C TYR A 281 -16.45 7.78 -1.41
N TYR A 282 -16.51 7.78 -0.07
CA TYR A 282 -16.24 6.55 0.69
C TYR A 282 -17.32 5.49 0.49
N ALA A 283 -18.58 5.87 0.31
CA ALA A 283 -19.66 4.92 -0.02
C ALA A 283 -19.36 4.21 -1.35
N ARG A 284 -18.97 4.95 -2.37
CA ARG A 284 -18.60 4.43 -3.70
C ARG A 284 -17.37 3.54 -3.64
N PHE A 285 -16.28 4.00 -3.03
CA PHE A 285 -15.06 3.20 -2.91
C PHE A 285 -15.15 2.01 -1.95
N SER A 286 -16.12 1.97 -1.04
CA SER A 286 -16.40 0.78 -0.22
C SER A 286 -17.43 -0.16 -0.86
N GLY A 287 -18.03 0.21 -2.00
CA GLY A 287 -19.09 -0.53 -2.68
C GLY A 287 -20.44 -0.46 -1.95
N MET A 288 -20.63 0.52 -1.06
CA MET A 288 -21.89 0.74 -0.34
C MET A 288 -22.88 1.60 -1.13
N ASP A 289 -22.49 2.13 -2.27
CA ASP A 289 -23.35 2.77 -3.26
C ASP A 289 -24.31 1.77 -3.92
N HIS A 290 -23.83 0.56 -4.26
CA HIS A 290 -24.60 -0.53 -4.85
C HIS A 290 -24.30 -1.89 -4.18
N PRO A 291 -24.55 -2.05 -2.87
CA PRO A 291 -24.04 -3.18 -2.08
C PRO A 291 -24.52 -4.55 -2.59
N ALA A 292 -25.78 -4.66 -3.05
CA ALA A 292 -26.31 -5.91 -3.58
C ALA A 292 -25.58 -6.36 -4.85
N GLY A 293 -25.29 -5.43 -5.78
CA GLY A 293 -24.54 -5.70 -7.01
C GLY A 293 -23.10 -6.14 -6.72
N HIS A 294 -22.41 -5.44 -5.84
CA HIS A 294 -21.04 -5.79 -5.45
C HIS A 294 -20.94 -7.11 -4.68
N VAL A 295 -21.91 -7.41 -3.79
CA VAL A 295 -21.99 -8.73 -3.13
C VAL A 295 -22.21 -9.84 -4.16
N GLN A 296 -23.14 -9.63 -5.10
CA GLN A 296 -23.41 -10.60 -6.16
C GLN A 296 -22.16 -10.84 -7.02
N GLU A 297 -21.45 -9.80 -7.40
CA GLU A 297 -20.21 -9.90 -8.17
C GLU A 297 -19.13 -10.66 -7.38
N MET A 298 -18.88 -10.26 -6.12
CA MET A 298 -17.91 -10.93 -5.23
C MET A 298 -18.23 -12.42 -5.06
N ALA A 299 -19.51 -12.74 -4.84
CA ALA A 299 -19.99 -14.13 -4.72
C ALA A 299 -19.84 -14.89 -6.03
N THR A 300 -20.16 -14.28 -7.18
CA THR A 300 -20.00 -14.91 -8.50
C THR A 300 -18.54 -15.24 -8.78
N HIS A 301 -17.62 -14.30 -8.59
CA HIS A 301 -16.18 -14.53 -8.76
C HIS A 301 -15.65 -15.62 -7.82
N PHE A 302 -16.11 -15.62 -6.55
CA PHE A 302 -15.74 -16.64 -5.56
C PHE A 302 -16.25 -18.03 -5.98
N LEU A 303 -17.54 -18.14 -6.37
CA LEU A 303 -18.14 -19.41 -6.77
C LEU A 303 -17.52 -19.94 -8.07
N CYS A 304 -17.32 -19.10 -9.09
CA CYS A 304 -16.66 -19.50 -10.34
C CYS A 304 -15.25 -20.03 -10.08
N ALA A 305 -14.43 -19.30 -9.32
CA ALA A 305 -13.08 -19.77 -8.96
C ALA A 305 -13.15 -21.04 -8.10
N GLY A 306 -14.09 -21.12 -7.15
CA GLY A 306 -14.32 -22.30 -6.32
C GLY A 306 -14.74 -23.54 -7.13
N LEU A 307 -15.61 -23.38 -8.12
CA LEU A 307 -16.04 -24.44 -9.02
C LEU A 307 -14.86 -24.92 -9.90
N ILE A 308 -14.06 -24.02 -10.43
CA ILE A 308 -12.85 -24.34 -11.21
C ILE A 308 -11.87 -25.14 -10.32
N ILE A 309 -11.48 -24.60 -9.18
CA ILE A 309 -10.55 -25.23 -8.25
C ILE A 309 -11.12 -26.57 -7.74
N GLY A 310 -12.40 -26.60 -7.38
CA GLY A 310 -13.09 -27.81 -6.91
C GLY A 310 -13.18 -28.88 -8.01
N GLY A 311 -13.56 -28.49 -9.22
CA GLY A 311 -13.62 -29.37 -10.39
C GLY A 311 -12.26 -30.01 -10.70
N TYR A 312 -11.19 -29.17 -10.78
CA TYR A 312 -9.83 -29.66 -10.96
C TYR A 312 -9.37 -30.54 -9.78
N THR A 313 -9.77 -30.22 -8.56
CA THR A 313 -9.47 -31.03 -7.38
C THR A 313 -10.13 -32.42 -7.49
N ILE A 314 -11.42 -32.48 -7.84
CA ILE A 314 -12.16 -33.74 -7.99
C ILE A 314 -11.57 -34.58 -9.14
N LEU A 315 -11.32 -33.92 -10.28
CA LEU A 315 -10.74 -34.57 -11.45
C LEU A 315 -9.35 -35.12 -11.14
N PHE A 316 -8.54 -34.30 -10.45
CA PHE A 316 -7.20 -34.72 -10.03
C PHE A 316 -7.24 -35.93 -9.07
N ARG A 317 -8.19 -35.94 -8.11
CA ARG A 317 -8.43 -37.11 -7.23
C ARG A 317 -8.75 -38.38 -7.99
N ARG A 318 -9.59 -38.27 -9.03
CA ARG A 318 -9.95 -39.44 -9.87
C ARG A 318 -8.76 -39.94 -10.69
N LEU A 319 -8.03 -39.01 -11.31
CA LEU A 319 -6.87 -39.35 -12.15
C LEU A 319 -5.67 -39.86 -11.36
N ALA A 320 -5.49 -39.44 -10.11
CA ALA A 320 -4.44 -39.97 -9.23
C ALA A 320 -4.60 -41.46 -8.94
N ARG A 321 -5.86 -41.97 -8.96
CA ARG A 321 -6.16 -43.39 -8.78
C ARG A 321 -6.04 -44.21 -10.08
N TRP A 322 -5.87 -43.52 -11.22
CA TRP A 322 -5.78 -44.14 -12.52
C TRP A 322 -4.33 -44.34 -12.91
N THR A 323 -3.92 -45.61 -13.07
CA THR A 323 -2.59 -46.00 -13.52
C THR A 323 -2.67 -46.46 -14.98
N PRO A 324 -2.38 -45.61 -15.96
CA PRO A 324 -2.43 -45.99 -17.36
C PRO A 324 -1.32 -47.00 -17.69
N ARG A 325 -1.63 -47.96 -18.54
CA ARG A 325 -0.67 -49.00 -19.02
C ARG A 325 0.56 -48.38 -19.72
N HIS A 326 0.42 -47.21 -20.32
CA HIS A 326 1.49 -46.48 -21.01
C HIS A 326 1.71 -45.10 -20.46
N PRO A 327 2.95 -44.66 -20.20
CA PRO A 327 3.26 -43.35 -19.59
C PRO A 327 2.83 -42.14 -20.43
N TRP A 328 2.71 -42.27 -21.77
CA TRP A 328 2.30 -41.14 -22.64
C TRP A 328 0.84 -40.71 -22.43
N TRP A 329 -0.07 -41.60 -21.97
CA TRP A 329 -1.43 -41.22 -21.60
C TRP A 329 -1.48 -40.22 -20.46
N ARG A 330 -0.49 -40.22 -19.56
CA ARG A 330 -0.38 -39.23 -18.49
C ARG A 330 -0.18 -37.83 -19.07
N TRP A 331 0.63 -37.69 -20.12
CA TRP A 331 0.87 -36.44 -20.80
C TRP A 331 -0.39 -35.92 -21.51
N LEU A 332 -1.15 -36.79 -22.19
CA LEU A 332 -2.40 -36.40 -22.83
C LEU A 332 -3.44 -35.91 -21.82
N VAL A 333 -3.56 -36.61 -20.70
CA VAL A 333 -4.46 -36.19 -19.60
C VAL A 333 -4.02 -34.84 -19.03
N TRP A 334 -2.71 -34.70 -18.79
CA TRP A 334 -2.19 -33.44 -18.29
C TRP A 334 -2.42 -32.28 -19.28
N LEU A 335 -2.19 -32.48 -20.57
CA LEU A 335 -2.52 -31.52 -21.64
C LEU A 335 -4.02 -31.21 -21.68
N GLY A 336 -4.87 -32.23 -21.57
CA GLY A 336 -6.32 -32.04 -21.50
C GLY A 336 -6.80 -31.22 -20.29
N LEU A 337 -6.02 -31.19 -19.21
CA LEU A 337 -6.31 -30.38 -18.03
C LEU A 337 -5.75 -28.97 -18.14
N ILE A 338 -4.51 -28.83 -18.59
CA ILE A 338 -3.81 -27.55 -18.58
C ILE A 338 -4.28 -26.63 -19.71
N VAL A 339 -4.56 -27.14 -20.91
CA VAL A 339 -4.94 -26.32 -22.07
C VAL A 339 -6.21 -25.50 -21.82
N PRO A 340 -7.34 -26.08 -21.34
CA PRO A 340 -8.53 -25.29 -21.06
C PRO A 340 -8.33 -24.31 -19.89
N LEU A 341 -7.49 -24.66 -18.90
CA LEU A 341 -7.15 -23.80 -17.79
C LEU A 341 -6.35 -22.57 -18.25
N LEU A 342 -5.34 -22.76 -19.12
CA LEU A 342 -4.56 -21.67 -19.69
C LEU A 342 -5.40 -20.81 -20.66
N ALA A 343 -6.27 -21.43 -21.46
CA ALA A 343 -7.17 -20.70 -22.35
C ALA A 343 -8.17 -19.85 -21.55
N GLY A 344 -8.68 -20.36 -20.43
CA GLY A 344 -9.51 -19.62 -19.49
C GLY A 344 -8.73 -18.47 -18.84
N ALA A 345 -7.52 -18.72 -18.36
CA ALA A 345 -6.66 -17.73 -17.74
C ALA A 345 -6.29 -16.59 -18.71
N TRP A 346 -6.06 -16.91 -19.99
CA TRP A 346 -5.78 -15.93 -21.03
C TRP A 346 -6.97 -15.01 -21.35
N ARG A 347 -8.19 -15.51 -21.19
CA ARG A 347 -9.44 -14.75 -21.45
C ARG A 347 -10.02 -14.08 -20.21
N PHE A 348 -9.49 -14.41 -19.03
CA PHE A 348 -9.97 -13.85 -17.77
C PHE A 348 -9.62 -12.38 -17.65
N GLU A 349 -10.56 -11.59 -17.17
CA GLU A 349 -10.33 -10.18 -16.86
C GLU A 349 -9.59 -10.03 -15.53
N TRP A 350 -8.26 -9.98 -15.59
CA TRP A 350 -7.41 -9.97 -14.42
C TRP A 350 -7.56 -8.71 -13.53
N THR A 351 -8.12 -7.64 -14.05
CA THR A 351 -8.45 -6.44 -13.26
C THR A 351 -9.48 -6.70 -12.17
N SER A 352 -10.33 -7.70 -12.36
CA SER A 352 -11.33 -8.15 -11.38
C SER A 352 -10.83 -9.22 -10.41
N CYS A 353 -9.56 -9.65 -10.49
CA CYS A 353 -9.02 -10.74 -9.66
C CYS A 353 -9.09 -10.46 -8.15
N GLY A 354 -9.16 -9.19 -7.75
CA GLY A 354 -9.32 -8.78 -6.36
C GLY A 354 -10.71 -9.01 -5.77
N ALA A 355 -11.76 -9.05 -6.61
CA ALA A 355 -13.16 -9.00 -6.14
C ALA A 355 -13.52 -10.09 -5.12
N SER A 356 -13.03 -11.31 -5.29
CA SER A 356 -13.32 -12.45 -4.39
C SER A 356 -12.29 -12.66 -3.27
N LEU A 357 -11.22 -11.88 -3.19
CA LEU A 357 -10.16 -12.06 -2.18
C LEU A 357 -10.69 -12.07 -0.73
N PRO A 358 -11.64 -11.19 -0.32
CA PRO A 358 -12.16 -11.24 1.05
C PRO A 358 -12.81 -12.59 1.38
N LEU A 359 -13.60 -13.17 0.47
CA LEU A 359 -14.24 -14.48 0.67
C LEU A 359 -13.21 -15.62 0.69
N TRP A 360 -12.17 -15.53 -0.14
CA TRP A 360 -11.05 -16.48 -0.08
C TRP A 360 -10.31 -16.40 1.25
N CYS A 361 -10.08 -15.22 1.81
CA CYS A 361 -9.49 -15.08 3.15
C CYS A 361 -10.37 -15.78 4.21
N VAL A 362 -11.69 -15.61 4.18
CA VAL A 362 -12.60 -16.31 5.09
C VAL A 362 -12.49 -17.84 4.96
N ALA A 363 -12.50 -18.35 3.72
CA ALA A 363 -12.38 -19.78 3.45
C ALA A 363 -11.01 -20.34 3.92
N ILE A 364 -9.91 -19.60 3.69
CA ILE A 364 -8.56 -19.98 4.11
C ILE A 364 -8.45 -19.97 5.64
N ILE A 365 -9.00 -18.96 6.33
CA ILE A 365 -9.06 -18.89 7.80
C ILE A 365 -9.79 -20.11 8.35
N ALA A 366 -10.97 -20.45 7.81
CA ALA A 366 -11.73 -21.61 8.23
C ALA A 366 -10.93 -22.91 8.06
N CYS A 367 -10.25 -23.09 6.91
CA CYS A 367 -9.39 -24.23 6.62
C CYS A 367 -8.20 -24.32 7.60
N LEU A 368 -7.49 -23.22 7.82
CA LEU A 368 -6.34 -23.16 8.72
C LEU A 368 -6.75 -23.38 10.19
N ALA A 369 -7.86 -22.81 10.63
CA ALA A 369 -8.39 -23.00 11.97
C ALA A 369 -8.80 -24.46 12.21
N TRP A 370 -9.42 -25.09 11.21
CA TRP A 370 -9.73 -26.53 11.26
C TRP A 370 -8.47 -27.39 11.35
N ARG A 371 -7.45 -27.08 10.55
CA ARG A 371 -6.14 -27.77 10.60
C ARG A 371 -5.46 -27.62 11.96
N LEU A 372 -5.44 -26.39 12.48
CA LEU A 372 -4.84 -26.09 13.78
C LEU A 372 -5.50 -26.88 14.92
N ARG A 373 -6.84 -27.00 14.89
CA ARG A 373 -7.60 -27.80 15.88
C ARG A 373 -7.28 -29.30 15.78
N ARG A 374 -7.19 -29.85 14.56
CA ARG A 374 -6.91 -31.28 14.34
C ARG A 374 -5.47 -31.69 14.63
N SER A 375 -4.53 -30.79 14.46
CA SER A 375 -3.10 -31.07 14.62
C SER A 375 -2.57 -30.69 16.02
N ALA A 376 -3.45 -30.66 17.04
CA ALA A 376 -3.10 -30.32 18.43
C ALA A 376 -2.27 -29.02 18.57
N GLY A 377 -2.62 -28.01 17.79
CA GLY A 377 -1.97 -26.70 17.86
C GLY A 377 -0.64 -26.58 17.10
N ALA A 378 -0.44 -27.40 16.04
CA ALA A 378 0.79 -27.39 15.26
C ALA A 378 1.23 -25.97 14.85
N PRO A 379 2.39 -25.51 15.31
CA PRO A 379 2.81 -24.10 15.18
C PRO A 379 2.98 -23.64 13.73
N GLN A 380 3.16 -24.56 12.79
CA GLN A 380 3.30 -24.27 11.36
C GLN A 380 2.06 -23.60 10.74
N PHE A 381 0.86 -23.78 11.33
CA PHE A 381 -0.37 -23.13 10.86
C PHE A 381 -0.65 -21.78 11.52
N ALA A 382 0.06 -21.44 12.60
CA ALA A 382 -0.17 -20.20 13.34
C ALA A 382 0.14 -18.96 12.49
N PHE A 383 1.34 -18.90 11.90
CA PHE A 383 1.73 -17.76 11.07
C PHE A 383 0.80 -17.55 9.85
N PRO A 384 0.49 -18.55 9.01
CA PRO A 384 -0.45 -18.38 7.90
C PRO A 384 -1.85 -17.98 8.35
N LEU A 385 -2.34 -18.45 9.51
CA LEU A 385 -3.62 -18.06 10.06
C LEU A 385 -3.63 -16.58 10.48
N LEU A 386 -2.64 -16.13 11.25
CA LEU A 386 -2.51 -14.73 11.66
C LEU A 386 -2.33 -13.82 10.44
N TRP A 387 -1.51 -14.23 9.47
CA TRP A 387 -1.36 -13.52 8.20
C TRP A 387 -2.69 -13.35 7.48
N THR A 388 -3.50 -14.43 7.38
CA THR A 388 -4.77 -14.38 6.64
C THR A 388 -5.84 -13.58 7.39
N VAL A 389 -5.84 -13.60 8.73
CA VAL A 389 -6.71 -12.73 9.55
C VAL A 389 -6.37 -11.26 9.29
N PHE A 390 -5.09 -10.91 9.33
CA PHE A 390 -4.64 -9.57 8.98
C PHE A 390 -5.04 -9.19 7.54
N ALA A 391 -4.83 -10.11 6.59
CA ALA A 391 -5.19 -9.93 5.19
C ALA A 391 -6.70 -9.65 4.99
N LEU A 392 -7.57 -10.40 5.67
CA LEU A 392 -9.01 -10.16 5.64
C LEU A 392 -9.36 -8.76 6.12
N MET A 393 -8.79 -8.34 7.25
CA MET A 393 -9.04 -7.01 7.81
C MET A 393 -8.49 -5.89 6.92
N MET A 394 -7.36 -6.11 6.24
CA MET A 394 -6.81 -5.16 5.27
C MET A 394 -7.73 -5.01 4.05
N THR A 395 -8.33 -6.10 3.55
CA THR A 395 -9.31 -6.02 2.45
C THR A 395 -10.64 -5.40 2.89
N ALA A 396 -10.98 -5.43 4.18
CA ALA A 396 -12.20 -4.84 4.70
C ALA A 396 -12.30 -3.32 4.47
N LYS A 397 -11.16 -2.62 4.32
CA LYS A 397 -11.15 -1.19 3.93
C LYS A 397 -11.75 -0.95 2.55
N MET A 398 -11.53 -1.86 1.61
CA MET A 398 -12.12 -1.80 0.27
C MET A 398 -13.58 -2.31 0.27
N GLY A 399 -14.03 -2.86 1.40
CA GLY A 399 -15.38 -3.33 1.59
C GLY A 399 -15.77 -4.37 0.53
N LEU A 400 -16.82 -4.05 -0.21
CA LEU A 400 -17.35 -4.87 -1.31
C LEU A 400 -16.69 -4.57 -2.67
N TYR A 401 -15.78 -3.56 -2.73
CA TYR A 401 -15.17 -3.08 -3.97
C TYR A 401 -13.66 -3.35 -4.04
N CYS A 402 -13.24 -4.59 -3.77
CA CYS A 402 -11.83 -4.99 -3.84
C CYS A 402 -11.39 -5.20 -5.30
N ARG A 403 -10.86 -4.15 -5.95
CA ARG A 403 -10.43 -4.14 -7.35
C ARG A 403 -9.08 -3.47 -7.53
N VAL A 404 -8.40 -3.78 -8.63
CA VAL A 404 -7.08 -3.17 -8.94
C VAL A 404 -7.15 -1.65 -9.10
N TRP A 405 -8.29 -1.12 -9.53
CA TRP A 405 -8.54 0.33 -9.68
C TRP A 405 -8.78 1.06 -8.35
N HIS A 406 -8.99 0.32 -7.27
CA HIS A 406 -9.24 0.93 -5.96
C HIS A 406 -7.97 1.61 -5.43
N TYR A 407 -8.08 2.85 -4.93
CA TYR A 407 -6.94 3.60 -4.38
C TYR A 407 -6.24 2.88 -3.20
N GLY A 408 -6.93 1.96 -2.53
CA GLY A 408 -6.41 1.12 -1.46
C GLY A 408 -5.97 -0.28 -1.91
N PHE A 409 -5.90 -0.59 -3.20
CA PHE A 409 -5.60 -1.96 -3.68
C PHE A 409 -4.26 -2.51 -3.17
N ILE A 410 -3.29 -1.64 -2.87
CA ILE A 410 -2.03 -2.02 -2.20
C ILE A 410 -2.28 -2.82 -0.91
N LEU A 411 -3.42 -2.61 -0.23
CA LEU A 411 -3.82 -3.32 0.99
C LEU A 411 -4.30 -4.76 0.72
N ALA A 412 -4.57 -5.12 -0.53
CA ALA A 412 -4.88 -6.51 -0.93
C ALA A 412 -3.62 -7.40 -1.00
N MET A 413 -2.43 -6.84 -0.90
CA MET A 413 -1.16 -7.58 -0.96
C MET A 413 -1.10 -8.80 0.01
N PRO A 414 -1.48 -8.69 1.29
CA PRO A 414 -1.49 -9.85 2.18
C PRO A 414 -2.51 -10.92 1.78
N ALA A 415 -3.67 -10.52 1.23
CA ALA A 415 -4.69 -11.45 0.76
C ALA A 415 -4.25 -12.20 -0.49
N PHE A 416 -3.58 -11.53 -1.43
CA PHE A 416 -2.96 -12.17 -2.57
C PHE A 416 -1.92 -13.22 -2.13
N ALA A 417 -1.03 -12.89 -1.19
CA ALA A 417 -0.06 -13.83 -0.65
C ALA A 417 -0.72 -15.05 0.01
N ALA A 418 -1.82 -14.84 0.75
CA ALA A 418 -2.61 -15.93 1.35
C ALA A 418 -3.26 -16.84 0.28
N ALA A 419 -3.80 -16.26 -0.81
CA ALA A 419 -4.37 -17.02 -1.92
C ALA A 419 -3.30 -17.85 -2.65
N VAL A 420 -2.12 -17.30 -2.92
CA VAL A 420 -1.00 -18.03 -3.51
C VAL A 420 -0.52 -19.15 -2.57
N TYR A 421 -0.39 -18.87 -1.26
CA TYR A 421 -0.07 -19.90 -0.26
C TYR A 421 -1.10 -21.03 -0.25
N PHE A 422 -2.39 -20.69 -0.32
CA PHE A 422 -3.46 -21.70 -0.38
C PHE A 422 -3.35 -22.58 -1.62
N LEU A 423 -3.23 -22.00 -2.81
CA LEU A 423 -3.17 -22.73 -4.07
C LEU A 423 -1.86 -23.52 -4.29
N MET A 424 -0.74 -22.98 -3.82
CA MET A 424 0.58 -23.59 -4.07
C MET A 424 1.05 -24.52 -2.94
N TRP A 425 0.47 -24.43 -1.74
CA TRP A 425 0.92 -25.25 -0.60
C TRP A 425 -0.21 -25.93 0.16
N LEU A 426 -1.17 -25.16 0.70
CA LEU A 426 -2.16 -25.71 1.64
C LEU A 426 -3.09 -26.71 0.96
N LEU A 427 -3.71 -26.36 -0.17
CA LEU A 427 -4.62 -27.23 -0.91
C LEU A 427 -3.90 -28.43 -1.51
N PRO A 428 -2.73 -28.31 -2.19
CA PRO A 428 -1.97 -29.48 -2.65
C PRO A 428 -1.57 -30.45 -1.53
N GLY A 429 -1.19 -29.94 -0.36
CA GLY A 429 -0.87 -30.77 0.80
C GLY A 429 -2.09 -31.55 1.33
N LEU A 430 -3.27 -30.91 1.35
CA LEU A 430 -4.53 -31.58 1.70
C LEU A 430 -4.88 -32.70 0.71
N LEU A 431 -4.62 -32.48 -0.59
CA LEU A 431 -4.86 -33.47 -1.63
C LEU A 431 -3.88 -34.68 -1.52
N GLU A 432 -2.64 -34.40 -1.21
CA GLU A 432 -1.64 -35.44 -1.00
C GLU A 432 -1.97 -36.33 0.21
N GLU A 433 -2.34 -35.70 1.33
CA GLU A 433 -2.73 -36.45 2.55
C GLU A 433 -4.02 -37.27 2.36
N GLN A 434 -5.03 -36.72 1.70
CA GLN A 434 -6.34 -37.36 1.59
C GLN A 434 -6.46 -38.35 0.41
N CYS A 435 -5.70 -38.12 -0.66
CA CYS A 435 -5.88 -38.79 -1.94
C CYS A 435 -4.64 -39.52 -2.43
N GLN A 436 -3.52 -39.47 -1.70
CA GLN A 436 -2.20 -39.98 -2.13
C GLN A 436 -1.78 -39.44 -3.51
N ALA A 437 -2.29 -38.29 -3.90
CA ALA A 437 -1.99 -37.66 -5.17
C ALA A 437 -0.81 -36.70 -5.00
N PRO A 438 0.29 -36.87 -5.78
CA PRO A 438 1.47 -36.01 -5.59
C PRO A 438 1.16 -34.52 -5.80
N ALA A 439 1.37 -33.69 -4.77
CA ALA A 439 1.12 -32.23 -4.77
C ALA A 439 1.76 -31.52 -5.97
N LYS A 440 2.92 -32.01 -6.44
CA LYS A 440 3.66 -31.40 -7.57
C LYS A 440 2.85 -31.27 -8.87
N TYR A 441 1.96 -32.24 -9.16
CA TYR A 441 1.15 -32.17 -10.39
C TYR A 441 0.05 -31.12 -10.32
N PHE A 442 -0.58 -30.96 -9.16
CA PHE A 442 -1.56 -29.90 -8.94
C PHE A 442 -0.91 -28.50 -9.07
N ARG A 443 0.25 -28.34 -8.45
CA ARG A 443 1.04 -27.09 -8.52
C ARG A 443 1.46 -26.76 -9.95
N ALA A 444 1.83 -27.78 -10.75
CA ALA A 444 2.19 -27.63 -12.16
C ALA A 444 1.01 -27.14 -13.04
N LEU A 445 -0.24 -27.34 -12.61
CA LEU A 445 -1.41 -26.79 -13.29
C LEU A 445 -1.63 -25.31 -12.97
N PHE A 446 -1.48 -24.90 -11.71
CA PHE A 446 -1.82 -23.54 -11.26
C PHE A 446 -0.66 -22.54 -11.37
N LEU A 447 0.59 -22.98 -11.36
CA LEU A 447 1.74 -22.09 -11.53
C LEU A 447 1.71 -21.30 -12.86
N PRO A 448 1.45 -21.92 -14.03
CA PRO A 448 1.31 -21.18 -15.29
C PRO A 448 0.14 -20.19 -15.29
N VAL A 449 -0.98 -20.52 -14.64
CA VAL A 449 -2.12 -19.59 -14.48
C VAL A 449 -1.72 -18.36 -13.68
N LEU A 450 -1.00 -18.55 -12.57
CA LEU A 450 -0.46 -17.45 -11.77
C LEU A 450 0.48 -16.58 -12.63
N LEU A 451 1.39 -17.19 -13.39
CA LEU A 451 2.32 -16.45 -14.25
C LEU A 451 1.60 -15.64 -15.34
N ILE A 452 0.56 -16.22 -15.97
CA ILE A 452 -0.29 -15.51 -16.92
C ILE A 452 -0.93 -14.29 -16.22
N GLY A 453 -1.55 -14.49 -15.05
CA GLY A 453 -2.17 -13.40 -14.30
C GLY A 453 -1.18 -12.28 -13.96
N LEU A 454 0.03 -12.62 -13.51
CA LEU A 454 1.06 -11.63 -13.22
C LEU A 454 1.53 -10.89 -14.48
N THR A 455 1.60 -11.59 -15.63
CA THR A 455 1.94 -10.95 -16.92
C THR A 455 0.87 -9.93 -17.33
N PHE A 456 -0.41 -10.25 -17.18
CA PHE A 456 -1.49 -9.31 -17.46
C PHE A 456 -1.50 -8.12 -16.50
N LEU A 457 -1.38 -8.36 -15.20
CA LEU A 457 -1.34 -7.29 -14.18
C LEU A 457 -0.13 -6.36 -14.41
N TRP A 458 1.03 -6.93 -14.74
CA TRP A 458 2.18 -6.12 -15.10
C TRP A 458 1.96 -5.37 -16.42
N GLY A 459 1.36 -6.01 -17.42
CA GLY A 459 1.02 -5.37 -18.70
C GLY A 459 0.14 -4.13 -18.54
N TYR A 460 -0.83 -4.13 -17.62
CA TYR A 460 -1.59 -2.92 -17.27
C TYR A 460 -0.70 -1.83 -16.68
N SER A 461 0.20 -2.20 -15.75
CA SER A 461 1.12 -1.23 -15.16
C SER A 461 2.11 -0.68 -16.19
N GLU A 462 2.66 -1.53 -17.05
CA GLU A 462 3.55 -1.12 -18.14
C GLU A 462 2.85 -0.16 -19.10
N HIS A 463 1.60 -0.46 -19.46
CA HIS A 463 0.80 0.43 -20.32
C HIS A 463 0.66 1.82 -19.68
N MET A 464 0.36 1.92 -18.38
CA MET A 464 0.31 3.21 -17.70
C MET A 464 1.68 3.91 -17.65
N TYR A 465 2.76 3.17 -17.40
CA TYR A 465 4.11 3.72 -17.41
C TYR A 465 4.59 4.16 -18.80
N SER A 466 4.04 3.60 -19.87
CA SER A 466 4.41 3.97 -21.25
C SER A 466 4.03 5.42 -21.59
N PHE A 467 2.98 5.95 -20.95
CA PHE A 467 2.58 7.36 -21.12
C PHE A 467 3.48 8.34 -20.34
N LYS A 468 4.31 7.85 -19.41
CA LYS A 468 5.19 8.69 -18.58
C LYS A 468 6.56 8.79 -19.23
N HIS A 469 6.82 9.90 -19.92
CA HIS A 469 8.09 10.16 -20.60
C HIS A 469 8.57 11.61 -20.47
N GLN A 470 7.79 12.49 -19.81
CA GLN A 470 8.12 13.90 -19.65
C GLN A 470 8.89 14.12 -18.32
N PRO A 471 10.19 14.46 -18.34
CA PRO A 471 10.92 14.80 -17.13
C PRO A 471 10.53 16.19 -16.62
N VAL A 472 10.28 16.29 -15.31
CA VAL A 472 10.02 17.54 -14.58
C VAL A 472 10.89 17.58 -13.33
N GLY A 473 11.25 18.79 -12.85
CA GLY A 473 12.21 18.97 -11.77
C GLY A 473 13.66 18.72 -12.21
N SER A 474 14.58 18.71 -11.27
CA SER A 474 16.02 18.56 -11.55
C SER A 474 16.74 17.75 -10.48
N GLY A 475 17.88 17.14 -10.83
CA GLY A 475 18.75 16.43 -9.89
C GLY A 475 18.03 15.31 -9.13
N GLY A 476 18.08 15.36 -7.80
CA GLY A 476 17.40 14.42 -6.90
C GLY A 476 15.88 14.54 -6.92
N ASP A 477 15.33 15.66 -7.36
CA ASP A 477 13.90 15.95 -7.45
C ASP A 477 13.31 15.70 -8.85
N GLN A 478 14.09 15.17 -9.77
CA GLN A 478 13.58 14.83 -11.10
C GLN A 478 12.59 13.67 -11.03
N ILE A 479 11.40 13.90 -11.59
CA ILE A 479 10.29 12.96 -11.73
C ILE A 479 9.99 12.81 -13.24
N VAL A 480 9.53 11.65 -13.68
CA VAL A 480 9.07 11.43 -15.05
C VAL A 480 7.55 11.29 -15.03
N THR A 481 6.86 12.31 -15.53
CA THR A 481 5.40 12.39 -15.56
C THR A 481 4.84 12.11 -16.96
N PHE A 482 3.53 12.18 -17.11
CA PHE A 482 2.86 12.04 -18.39
C PHE A 482 3.37 13.05 -19.41
N GLY A 483 3.42 12.65 -20.67
CA GLY A 483 3.82 13.51 -21.77
C GLY A 483 2.66 14.26 -22.41
N PRO A 484 2.94 15.00 -23.51
CA PRO A 484 1.93 15.70 -24.29
C PRO A 484 0.75 14.81 -24.67
N GLY A 485 -0.45 15.37 -24.64
CA GLY A 485 -1.69 14.67 -24.96
C GLY A 485 -2.34 13.91 -23.80
N VAL A 486 -1.74 13.95 -22.61
CA VAL A 486 -2.39 13.57 -21.35
C VAL A 486 -2.52 14.84 -20.51
N ASP A 487 -3.74 15.23 -20.19
CA ASP A 487 -4.13 16.55 -19.64
C ASP A 487 -3.22 17.10 -18.53
N LEU A 488 -2.74 16.24 -17.64
CA LEU A 488 -1.91 16.66 -16.49
C LEU A 488 -0.42 16.82 -16.82
N GLY A 489 0.09 16.17 -17.87
CA GLY A 489 1.54 16.14 -18.15
C GLY A 489 2.12 17.47 -18.62
N ASP A 490 1.51 18.06 -19.63
CA ASP A 490 1.90 19.37 -20.16
C ASP A 490 1.68 20.48 -19.14
N GLY A 491 0.62 20.38 -18.34
CA GLY A 491 0.30 21.35 -17.31
C GLY A 491 1.39 21.48 -16.24
N VAL A 492 1.89 20.38 -15.72
CA VAL A 492 2.94 20.39 -14.67
C VAL A 492 4.21 21.07 -15.18
N LYS A 493 4.69 20.68 -16.38
CA LYS A 493 5.89 21.27 -16.97
C LYS A 493 5.70 22.76 -17.25
N SER A 494 4.60 23.13 -17.90
CA SER A 494 4.30 24.52 -18.24
C SER A 494 4.16 25.40 -17.00
N ALA A 495 3.53 24.89 -15.94
CA ALA A 495 3.44 25.59 -14.65
C ALA A 495 4.83 25.83 -14.04
N LEU A 496 5.68 24.81 -14.00
CA LEU A 496 7.04 24.92 -13.45
C LEU A 496 7.88 25.92 -14.24
N ASP A 497 7.84 25.83 -15.57
CA ASP A 497 8.57 26.75 -16.45
C ASP A 497 8.10 28.20 -16.27
N TRP A 498 6.78 28.40 -16.24
CA TRP A 498 6.21 29.74 -16.02
C TRP A 498 6.59 30.31 -14.65
N MET A 499 6.44 29.52 -13.57
CA MET A 499 6.79 29.95 -12.21
C MET A 499 8.27 30.30 -12.05
N ASN A 500 9.15 29.51 -12.65
CA ASN A 500 10.59 29.75 -12.55
C ASN A 500 11.02 31.02 -13.29
N HIS A 501 10.32 31.40 -14.37
CA HIS A 501 10.64 32.60 -15.15
C HIS A 501 9.98 33.87 -14.61
N ASN A 502 8.76 33.76 -14.06
CA ASN A 502 7.92 34.92 -13.77
C ASN A 502 7.74 35.22 -12.29
N LEU A 503 7.91 34.23 -11.39
CA LEU A 503 7.72 34.45 -9.97
C LEU A 503 9.05 34.69 -9.24
N PRO A 504 9.13 35.68 -8.31
CA PRO A 504 10.28 35.82 -7.42
C PRO A 504 10.57 34.51 -6.66
N ALA A 505 11.86 34.23 -6.42
CA ALA A 505 12.27 33.00 -5.75
C ALA A 505 11.71 32.85 -4.32
N ASN A 506 11.47 33.96 -3.64
CA ASN A 506 10.93 34.03 -2.28
C ASN A 506 9.42 34.28 -2.24
N ALA A 507 8.73 34.32 -3.39
CA ALA A 507 7.29 34.52 -3.43
C ALA A 507 6.58 33.32 -2.78
N THR A 508 5.57 33.62 -1.96
CA THR A 508 4.67 32.62 -1.40
C THR A 508 3.62 32.22 -2.43
N LEU A 509 3.25 30.95 -2.44
CA LEU A 509 2.33 30.37 -3.42
C LEU A 509 1.35 29.42 -2.75
N ALA A 510 0.06 29.55 -3.03
CA ALA A 510 -0.90 28.47 -2.79
C ALA A 510 -1.39 27.88 -4.11
N VAL A 511 -1.47 26.57 -4.20
CA VAL A 511 -2.07 25.86 -5.33
C VAL A 511 -3.42 25.31 -4.91
N VAL A 512 -4.49 25.68 -5.61
CA VAL A 512 -5.89 25.42 -5.24
C VAL A 512 -6.62 24.81 -6.44
N PRO A 513 -7.36 23.71 -6.27
CA PRO A 513 -7.53 22.93 -5.06
C PRO A 513 -6.36 21.98 -4.77
N THR A 514 -5.64 21.47 -5.78
CA THR A 514 -4.57 20.46 -5.63
C THR A 514 -3.34 20.83 -6.45
N GLY A 515 -2.14 20.39 -6.01
CA GLY A 515 -0.90 20.64 -6.74
C GLY A 515 0.28 21.07 -5.88
N ILE A 516 0.29 20.73 -4.58
CA ILE A 516 1.38 21.10 -3.64
C ILE A 516 2.77 20.60 -4.07
N THR A 517 2.84 19.63 -5.01
CA THR A 517 4.09 19.21 -5.66
C THR A 517 4.80 20.38 -6.35
N LEU A 518 4.04 21.33 -6.93
CA LEU A 518 4.60 22.49 -7.58
C LEU A 518 5.30 23.42 -6.58
N ASN A 519 4.72 23.58 -5.38
CA ASN A 519 5.37 24.27 -4.27
C ASN A 519 6.71 23.60 -3.91
N TYR A 520 6.69 22.26 -3.77
CA TYR A 520 7.88 21.52 -3.42
C TYR A 520 8.96 21.62 -4.49
N LEU A 521 8.63 21.40 -5.76
CA LEU A 521 9.60 21.45 -6.86
C LEU A 521 10.21 22.84 -7.09
N THR A 522 9.45 23.90 -6.81
CA THR A 522 9.92 25.29 -6.94
C THR A 522 10.44 25.88 -5.63
N ARG A 523 10.38 25.12 -4.52
CA ARG A 523 10.74 25.56 -3.16
C ARG A 523 9.98 26.84 -2.72
N ARG A 524 8.76 27.04 -3.21
CA ARG A 524 7.89 28.15 -2.79
C ARG A 524 6.98 27.71 -1.67
N VAL A 525 7.00 28.45 -0.58
CA VAL A 525 6.23 28.15 0.62
C VAL A 525 4.76 28.51 0.41
N ASN A 526 3.85 27.60 0.77
CA ASN A 526 2.47 27.94 1.02
C ASN A 526 2.38 28.53 2.44
N PRO A 527 1.97 29.81 2.61
CA PRO A 527 1.91 30.44 3.92
C PRO A 527 0.69 30.00 4.74
N THR A 528 -0.25 29.27 4.14
CA THR A 528 -1.44 28.74 4.82
C THR A 528 -1.19 27.32 5.32
N SER A 529 -1.99 26.88 6.28
CA SER A 529 -1.94 25.47 6.74
C SER A 529 -2.59 24.51 5.75
N CYS A 530 -3.38 25.00 4.77
CA CYS A 530 -4.11 24.21 3.80
C CYS A 530 -3.22 23.84 2.62
N LEU A 531 -2.88 22.57 2.46
CA LEU A 531 -1.99 22.08 1.41
C LEU A 531 -2.75 21.65 0.14
N PHE A 532 -4.02 21.29 0.30
CA PHE A 532 -4.96 20.97 -0.76
C PHE A 532 -6.39 21.15 -0.26
N TRP A 533 -7.34 21.19 -1.17
CA TRP A 533 -8.76 21.40 -0.88
C TRP A 533 -9.56 20.27 -1.52
N ASP A 534 -10.20 19.48 -0.69
CA ASP A 534 -11.17 18.47 -1.11
C ASP A 534 -12.29 18.35 -0.08
N PRO A 535 -13.44 17.75 -0.42
CA PRO A 535 -14.56 17.61 0.51
C PRO A 535 -14.20 16.83 1.79
N ASN A 536 -13.22 15.92 1.74
CA ASN A 536 -12.79 15.17 2.92
C ASN A 536 -12.03 16.06 3.90
N LEU A 537 -11.11 16.90 3.41
CA LEU A 537 -10.34 17.82 4.24
C LEU A 537 -11.26 18.90 4.83
N LEU A 538 -12.21 19.41 4.03
CA LEU A 538 -13.22 20.37 4.46
C LEU A 538 -14.10 19.81 5.59
N ALA A 539 -14.46 18.53 5.53
CA ALA A 539 -15.22 17.85 6.59
C ALA A 539 -14.41 17.71 7.89
N VAL A 540 -13.09 17.53 7.81
CA VAL A 540 -12.20 17.34 8.98
C VAL A 540 -11.89 18.68 9.66
N TYR A 541 -11.46 19.68 8.91
CA TYR A 541 -10.98 20.95 9.46
C TYR A 541 -12.04 22.06 9.47
N GLY A 542 -13.05 21.96 8.60
CA GLY A 542 -14.10 22.95 8.44
C GLY A 542 -13.74 24.05 7.44
N GLN A 543 -14.63 24.29 6.45
CA GLN A 543 -14.42 25.26 5.38
C GLN A 543 -14.10 26.66 5.91
N LYS A 544 -14.86 27.15 6.90
CA LYS A 544 -14.65 28.50 7.48
C LYS A 544 -13.28 28.66 8.12
N GLU A 545 -12.77 27.62 8.80
CA GLU A 545 -11.45 27.67 9.44
C GLU A 545 -10.33 27.68 8.40
N MET A 546 -10.49 26.87 7.35
CA MET A 546 -9.54 26.84 6.25
C MET A 546 -9.52 28.19 5.49
N THR A 547 -10.69 28.78 5.22
CA THR A 547 -10.80 30.10 4.57
C THR A 547 -10.17 31.20 5.43
N LYS A 548 -10.44 31.23 6.75
CA LYS A 548 -9.80 32.18 7.66
C LYS A 548 -8.28 32.07 7.68
N GLY A 549 -7.73 30.86 7.63
CA GLY A 549 -6.30 30.65 7.52
C GLY A 549 -5.71 31.28 6.26
N PHE A 550 -6.44 31.17 5.14
CA PHE A 550 -6.09 31.80 3.88
C PHE A 550 -6.17 33.31 3.93
N GLU A 551 -7.20 33.86 4.55
CA GLU A 551 -7.39 35.32 4.76
C GLU A 551 -6.34 35.93 5.69
N ALA A 552 -5.92 35.19 6.72
CA ALA A 552 -4.93 35.65 7.70
C ALA A 552 -3.50 35.68 7.11
N HIS A 553 -3.19 34.76 6.22
CA HIS A 553 -1.86 34.62 5.60
C HIS A 553 -1.99 34.50 4.07
N PRO A 554 -2.43 35.60 3.39
CA PRO A 554 -2.63 35.55 1.95
C PRO A 554 -1.31 35.32 1.22
N PRO A 555 -1.25 34.30 0.35
CA PRO A 555 -0.07 34.06 -0.49
C PRO A 555 0.11 35.19 -1.51
N ASP A 556 1.37 35.47 -1.91
CA ASP A 556 1.66 36.47 -2.95
C ASP A 556 1.01 36.07 -4.28
N TYR A 557 0.95 34.77 -4.54
CA TYR A 557 0.34 34.18 -5.73
C TYR A 557 -0.55 33.01 -5.38
N VAL A 558 -1.63 32.87 -6.14
CA VAL A 558 -2.49 31.68 -6.15
C VAL A 558 -2.42 31.08 -7.55
N LEU A 559 -2.22 29.76 -7.60
CA LEU A 559 -2.38 28.99 -8.82
C LEU A 559 -3.68 28.19 -8.71
N LEU A 560 -4.68 28.53 -9.51
CA LEU A 560 -5.87 27.71 -9.66
C LEU A 560 -5.59 26.59 -10.66
N THR A 561 -6.03 25.40 -10.31
CA THR A 561 -5.86 24.19 -11.13
C THR A 561 -7.21 23.57 -11.41
N GLY A 562 -7.36 22.86 -12.51
CA GLY A 562 -8.57 22.12 -12.79
C GLY A 562 -8.81 21.08 -11.69
N GLY A 563 -9.91 21.20 -10.97
CA GLY A 563 -10.32 20.28 -9.90
C GLY A 563 -11.61 19.56 -10.25
N ASP A 564 -11.52 18.28 -10.65
CA ASP A 564 -12.69 17.43 -10.86
C ASP A 564 -13.11 16.81 -9.52
N HIS A 565 -14.27 17.18 -9.02
CA HIS A 565 -14.83 16.67 -7.76
C HIS A 565 -16.05 15.75 -7.95
N ARG A 566 -16.24 15.21 -9.17
CA ARG A 566 -17.38 14.29 -9.49
C ARG A 566 -17.39 13.02 -8.65
N ASP A 567 -16.25 12.61 -8.11
CA ASP A 567 -16.20 11.51 -7.14
C ASP A 567 -16.97 11.80 -5.84
N TRP A 568 -17.22 13.08 -5.54
CA TRP A 568 -18.06 13.55 -4.42
C TRP A 568 -19.43 14.07 -4.86
N ASP A 569 -19.85 13.81 -6.10
CA ASP A 569 -21.09 14.33 -6.72
C ASP A 569 -21.09 15.87 -6.87
N ILE A 570 -19.91 16.49 -6.90
CA ILE A 570 -19.70 17.93 -7.11
C ILE A 570 -19.01 18.12 -8.46
N ALA A 571 -19.45 19.09 -9.24
CA ALA A 571 -18.95 19.29 -10.60
C ALA A 571 -17.45 19.67 -10.64
N TYR A 572 -17.08 20.68 -9.87
CA TYR A 572 -15.70 21.15 -9.70
C TYR A 572 -15.58 21.97 -8.40
N PHE A 573 -14.38 22.16 -7.92
CA PHE A 573 -14.09 22.92 -6.71
C PHE A 573 -14.65 24.36 -6.80
N GLY A 574 -15.35 24.79 -5.77
CA GLY A 574 -16.00 26.10 -5.70
C GLY A 574 -17.34 26.21 -6.42
N SER A 575 -17.83 25.11 -7.05
CA SER A 575 -19.16 25.08 -7.70
C SER A 575 -20.31 24.87 -6.70
N ASP A 576 -20.01 24.37 -5.50
CA ASP A 576 -20.97 24.12 -4.44
C ASP A 576 -20.60 24.88 -3.17
N ALA A 577 -21.62 25.36 -2.43
CA ALA A 577 -21.41 26.10 -1.19
C ALA A 577 -20.66 25.32 -0.11
N SER A 578 -20.69 23.99 -0.14
CA SER A 578 -19.96 23.12 0.79
C SER A 578 -18.54 22.81 0.36
N ASP A 579 -18.15 23.13 -0.87
CA ASP A 579 -16.89 22.73 -1.48
C ASP A 579 -16.07 23.92 -1.99
N GLY A 580 -15.58 24.75 -1.07
CA GLY A 580 -14.61 25.80 -1.37
C GLY A 580 -15.17 27.10 -1.96
N ALA A 581 -16.50 27.29 -2.04
CA ALA A 581 -17.10 28.50 -2.60
C ALA A 581 -16.64 29.77 -1.85
N GLU A 582 -16.58 29.73 -0.50
CA GLU A 582 -16.16 30.90 0.31
C GLU A 582 -14.71 31.32 -0.02
N VAL A 583 -13.78 30.40 -0.12
CA VAL A 583 -12.39 30.74 -0.44
C VAL A 583 -12.25 31.18 -1.89
N MET A 584 -13.02 30.61 -2.82
CA MET A 584 -13.01 31.05 -4.22
C MET A 584 -13.53 32.45 -4.38
N ASP A 585 -14.62 32.82 -3.69
CA ASP A 585 -15.16 34.20 -3.68
C ASP A 585 -14.14 35.18 -3.09
N TRP A 586 -13.44 34.77 -2.04
CA TRP A 586 -12.40 35.60 -1.45
C TRP A 586 -11.19 35.76 -2.40
N ILE A 587 -10.73 34.70 -3.06
CA ILE A 587 -9.65 34.75 -4.05
C ILE A 587 -10.02 35.67 -5.20
N ARG A 588 -11.19 35.50 -5.82
CA ARG A 588 -11.65 36.33 -6.94
C ARG A 588 -11.75 37.83 -6.58
N LYS A 589 -12.04 38.15 -5.31
CA LYS A 589 -12.14 39.52 -4.83
C LYS A 589 -10.78 40.16 -4.58
N ASN A 590 -9.76 39.40 -4.19
CA ASN A 590 -8.51 39.96 -3.67
C ASN A 590 -7.30 39.70 -4.59
N TYR A 591 -7.47 38.93 -5.66
CA TYR A 591 -6.41 38.61 -6.61
C TYR A 591 -6.78 39.03 -8.02
N GLN A 592 -5.75 39.33 -8.81
CA GLN A 592 -5.87 39.63 -10.22
C GLN A 592 -5.18 38.59 -11.06
N GLU A 593 -5.81 38.17 -12.15
CA GLU A 593 -5.22 37.26 -13.14
C GLU A 593 -3.94 37.85 -13.75
N VAL A 594 -2.90 37.04 -13.82
CA VAL A 594 -1.62 37.40 -14.47
C VAL A 594 -1.28 36.51 -15.63
N SER A 595 -1.79 35.27 -15.68
CA SER A 595 -1.58 34.36 -16.79
C SER A 595 -2.53 33.17 -16.73
N VAL A 596 -2.94 32.66 -17.88
CA VAL A 596 -3.67 31.40 -18.04
C VAL A 596 -2.88 30.48 -18.97
N ILE A 597 -2.79 29.20 -18.62
CA ILE A 597 -2.18 28.13 -19.42
C ILE A 597 -3.22 27.06 -19.67
N GLY A 598 -3.52 26.78 -20.94
CA GLY A 598 -4.59 25.86 -21.32
C GLY A 598 -5.97 26.49 -21.20
N HIS A 599 -6.96 25.75 -20.69
CA HIS A 599 -8.31 26.26 -20.45
C HIS A 599 -8.37 27.06 -19.14
N GLU A 600 -9.38 27.89 -18.99
CA GLU A 600 -9.65 28.57 -17.72
C GLU A 600 -10.17 27.52 -16.72
N PRO A 601 -9.47 27.31 -15.58
CA PRO A 601 -9.81 26.23 -14.65
C PRO A 601 -11.11 26.56 -13.90
N LEU A 602 -11.75 25.50 -13.37
CA LEU A 602 -12.94 25.60 -12.50
C LEU A 602 -14.17 26.24 -13.19
N ARG A 603 -14.29 26.10 -14.50
CA ARG A 603 -15.49 26.44 -15.28
C ARG A 603 -16.13 25.24 -15.97
N ASP A 604 -15.31 24.31 -16.39
CA ASP A 604 -15.71 23.04 -17.01
C ASP A 604 -14.79 21.89 -16.54
N SER A 605 -14.89 20.73 -17.16
CA SER A 605 -14.05 19.56 -16.85
C SER A 605 -12.69 19.57 -17.54
N GLN A 606 -12.35 20.62 -18.30
CA GLN A 606 -11.08 20.67 -19.02
C GLN A 606 -9.97 21.17 -18.11
N PHE A 607 -8.78 20.62 -18.27
CA PHE A 607 -7.63 21.00 -17.48
C PHE A 607 -7.06 22.34 -17.92
N GLY A 608 -6.81 23.20 -16.94
CA GLY A 608 -6.15 24.47 -17.14
C GLY A 608 -5.52 24.99 -15.85
N LEU A 609 -4.71 26.03 -15.99
CA LEU A 609 -3.94 26.65 -14.93
C LEU A 609 -4.12 28.17 -15.01
N GLU A 610 -4.54 28.79 -13.93
CA GLU A 610 -4.70 30.24 -13.84
C GLU A 610 -3.83 30.79 -12.70
N PHE A 611 -2.88 31.66 -13.03
CA PHE A 611 -2.03 32.34 -12.08
C PHE A 611 -2.64 33.69 -11.67
N LEU A 612 -2.81 33.85 -10.39
CA LEU A 612 -3.41 35.04 -9.77
C LEU A 612 -2.39 35.71 -8.84
N LYS A 613 -2.31 37.03 -8.86
CA LYS A 613 -1.44 37.82 -7.99
C LYS A 613 -2.26 38.59 -6.96
N TYR A 614 -1.81 38.62 -5.71
CA TYR A 614 -2.46 39.40 -4.65
C TYR A 614 -2.41 40.90 -4.92
N THR A 615 -3.56 41.59 -4.83
CA THR A 615 -3.70 43.00 -5.16
C THR A 615 -4.28 43.83 -4.01
N ALA A 616 -4.83 43.21 -2.97
CA ALA A 616 -5.34 44.00 -1.84
C ALA A 616 -4.19 44.74 -1.14
N ALA A 617 -4.42 46.02 -0.83
CA ALA A 617 -3.43 46.85 -0.15
C ALA A 617 -3.01 46.20 1.17
N PRO A 618 -1.71 46.19 1.53
CA PRO A 618 -1.27 45.60 2.79
C PRO A 618 -2.03 46.29 3.93
N LYS A 619 -2.74 45.49 4.75
CA LYS A 619 -3.30 45.98 6.01
C LYS A 619 -2.14 46.57 6.80
N SER A 620 -2.16 47.90 7.08
CA SER A 620 -1.15 48.53 7.89
C SER A 620 -1.03 47.76 9.21
N THR A 621 0.07 47.04 9.40
CA THR A 621 0.42 46.48 10.70
C THR A 621 0.57 47.65 11.67
N SER A 622 -0.47 47.90 12.45
CA SER A 622 -0.35 48.78 13.61
C SER A 622 0.73 48.17 14.50
N ALA A 623 1.86 48.85 14.57
CA ALA A 623 2.95 48.50 15.48
C ALA A 623 2.39 48.30 16.89
N PRO A 624 2.82 47.29 17.66
CA PRO A 624 2.44 47.19 19.06
C PRO A 624 2.94 48.47 19.74
N LYS A 625 2.02 49.26 20.30
CA LYS A 625 2.37 50.33 21.22
C LYS A 625 3.14 49.74 22.37
N GLN A 626 4.34 50.27 22.63
CA GLN A 626 5.24 49.97 23.75
C GLN A 626 4.52 50.00 25.10
#